data_3758952277ae450f71b2ba4b49f1513a
#
_entry.id   3758952277ae450f71b2ba4b49f1513a
#
_cell.length_a   1.000
_cell.length_b   1.000
_cell.length_c   1.000
_cell.angle_alpha   90.00
_cell.angle_beta   90.00
_cell.angle_gamma   90.00
#
_symmetry.space_group_name_H-M   'P 1'
#
loop_
_entity.id
_entity.type
_entity.pdbx_description
1 polymer ?
#
loop_
_entity_poly.entity_id
_entity_poly.type
_entity_poly.pdbx_seq_one_letter_code
_entity_poly.pdbx_strand_id
1 'polypeptide(L)'
;MPHYQTLIHARWLVTVENDTILEHHSIAIHDQRIAAIAPTSETSSWTADEIITLDEHVVMPGLINLHGHSAMTLLRGYADDQELMDWLQNHIWPAEGKHVDDEFVFDGSRIGMAEMIRSGTTTINDMYFYHSAVARAGVESGMRTFVGCSILEFPTNYAQNADEYISKAMAEREEYRDNPLITFTLAPHAPY
;
A
#
# COMPACT_ATOMS: atom_id res chain seq x y z
N MET A 1 -28.18 7.97 -20.98
CA MET A 1 -27.18 6.89 -21.10
C MET A 1 -26.22 7.05 -19.94
N PRO A 2 -25.85 5.99 -19.26
CA PRO A 2 -24.87 6.11 -18.17
C PRO A 2 -23.51 6.52 -18.75
N HIS A 3 -22.87 7.50 -18.08
CA HIS A 3 -21.54 7.99 -18.43
C HIS A 3 -20.59 7.75 -17.25
N TYR A 4 -19.41 7.23 -17.52
CA TYR A 4 -18.41 6.84 -16.53
C TYR A 4 -17.08 7.55 -16.80
N GLN A 5 -16.16 7.51 -15.83
CA GLN A 5 -14.81 8.04 -16.04
C GLN A 5 -13.98 7.06 -16.90
N THR A 6 -14.02 5.78 -16.55
CA THR A 6 -13.29 4.76 -17.30
C THR A 6 -14.18 3.54 -17.55
N LEU A 7 -14.09 2.97 -18.74
CA LEU A 7 -14.73 1.72 -19.14
C LEU A 7 -13.65 0.74 -19.60
N ILE A 8 -13.56 -0.42 -18.97
CA ILE A 8 -12.61 -1.47 -19.34
C ILE A 8 -13.39 -2.64 -19.93
N HIS A 9 -13.15 -2.94 -21.20
CA HIS A 9 -13.65 -4.16 -21.86
C HIS A 9 -12.60 -5.25 -21.69
N ALA A 10 -12.90 -6.30 -20.92
CA ALA A 10 -11.99 -7.37 -20.61
C ALA A 10 -12.44 -8.69 -21.23
N ARG A 11 -11.51 -9.43 -21.84
CA ARG A 11 -11.79 -10.80 -22.28
C ARG A 11 -12.02 -11.73 -21.10
N TRP A 12 -11.19 -11.64 -20.07
CA TRP A 12 -11.35 -12.40 -18.84
C TRP A 12 -11.29 -11.48 -17.63
N LEU A 13 -12.30 -11.60 -16.78
CA LEU A 13 -12.37 -10.89 -15.51
C LEU A 13 -12.45 -11.90 -14.37
N VAL A 14 -11.43 -11.90 -13.51
CA VAL A 14 -11.38 -12.68 -12.28
C VAL A 14 -11.91 -11.81 -11.15
N THR A 15 -13.07 -12.12 -10.61
CA THR A 15 -13.71 -11.31 -9.57
C THR A 15 -13.15 -11.61 -8.17
N VAL A 16 -12.51 -12.79 -8.00
CA VAL A 16 -12.08 -13.35 -6.71
C VAL A 16 -13.29 -13.67 -5.78
N GLU A 17 -14.48 -13.61 -6.33
CA GLU A 17 -15.72 -14.03 -5.64
C GLU A 17 -16.23 -15.33 -6.24
N ASN A 18 -16.49 -16.33 -5.37
CA ASN A 18 -17.09 -17.60 -5.74
C ASN A 18 -16.35 -18.37 -6.87
N ASP A 19 -15.03 -18.22 -6.96
CA ASP A 19 -14.19 -18.88 -7.98
C ASP A 19 -14.68 -18.65 -9.43
N THR A 20 -15.33 -17.51 -9.68
CA THR A 20 -15.94 -17.21 -10.98
C THR A 20 -15.02 -16.40 -11.86
N ILE A 21 -14.82 -16.85 -13.10
CA ILE A 21 -14.20 -16.10 -14.18
C ILE A 21 -15.30 -15.67 -15.15
N LEU A 22 -15.41 -14.36 -15.37
CA LEU A 22 -16.35 -13.81 -16.34
C LEU A 22 -15.63 -13.58 -17.66
N GLU A 23 -16.21 -14.07 -18.77
CA GLU A 23 -15.68 -13.83 -20.11
C GLU A 23 -16.43 -12.68 -20.80
N HIS A 24 -15.70 -11.84 -21.54
CA HIS A 24 -16.24 -10.71 -22.30
C HIS A 24 -17.14 -9.81 -21.45
N HIS A 25 -16.60 -9.30 -20.33
CA HIS A 25 -17.31 -8.37 -19.47
C HIS A 25 -16.66 -6.97 -19.50
N SER A 26 -17.50 -5.97 -19.28
CA SER A 26 -17.10 -4.57 -19.14
C SER A 26 -17.18 -4.14 -17.69
N ILE A 27 -16.17 -3.41 -17.23
CA ILE A 27 -16.08 -2.81 -15.91
C ILE A 27 -16.21 -1.30 -16.09
N ALA A 28 -17.22 -0.70 -15.47
CA ALA A 28 -17.37 0.75 -15.41
C ALA A 28 -16.83 1.29 -14.10
N ILE A 29 -15.98 2.32 -14.17
CA ILE A 29 -15.36 2.98 -13.04
C ILE A 29 -15.82 4.42 -12.97
N HIS A 30 -16.28 4.84 -11.79
CA HIS A 30 -16.69 6.20 -11.49
C HIS A 30 -16.35 6.53 -10.04
N ASP A 31 -15.82 7.72 -9.79
CA ASP A 31 -15.38 8.18 -8.46
C ASP A 31 -14.49 7.16 -7.71
N GLN A 32 -13.49 6.63 -8.42
CA GLN A 32 -12.53 5.64 -7.91
C GLN A 32 -13.17 4.33 -7.42
N ARG A 33 -14.38 4.02 -7.90
CA ARG A 33 -15.13 2.81 -7.54
C ARG A 33 -15.56 2.06 -8.79
N ILE A 34 -15.65 0.74 -8.69
CA ILE A 34 -16.35 -0.07 -9.68
C ILE A 34 -17.84 0.24 -9.54
N ALA A 35 -18.39 0.94 -10.52
CA ALA A 35 -19.79 1.35 -10.54
C ALA A 35 -20.70 0.25 -11.09
N ALA A 36 -20.21 -0.53 -12.08
CA ALA A 36 -20.96 -1.63 -12.67
C ALA A 36 -20.03 -2.65 -13.35
N ILE A 37 -20.50 -3.89 -13.44
CA ILE A 37 -19.91 -4.96 -14.25
C ILE A 37 -21.05 -5.61 -15.02
N ALA A 38 -20.91 -5.77 -16.35
CA ALA A 38 -21.91 -6.42 -17.20
C ALA A 38 -21.27 -7.08 -18.42
N PRO A 39 -21.94 -8.04 -19.08
CA PRO A 39 -21.49 -8.56 -20.36
C PRO A 39 -21.25 -7.44 -21.37
N THR A 40 -20.13 -7.44 -22.08
CA THR A 40 -19.79 -6.36 -23.03
C THR A 40 -20.87 -6.14 -24.09
N SER A 41 -21.58 -7.20 -24.49
CA SER A 41 -22.69 -7.12 -25.43
C SER A 41 -23.88 -6.28 -24.94
N GLU A 42 -24.00 -6.08 -23.63
CA GLU A 42 -25.07 -5.31 -23.00
C GLU A 42 -24.70 -3.85 -22.70
N THR A 43 -23.43 -3.49 -22.92
CA THR A 43 -22.87 -2.19 -22.55
C THR A 43 -22.79 -1.19 -23.71
N SER A 44 -23.44 -1.47 -24.84
CA SER A 44 -23.40 -0.60 -26.05
C SER A 44 -23.91 0.81 -25.82
N SER A 45 -24.72 1.02 -24.78
CA SER A 45 -25.24 2.35 -24.38
C SER A 45 -24.38 3.07 -23.35
N TRP A 46 -23.33 2.41 -22.83
CA TRP A 46 -22.42 3.01 -21.86
C TRP A 46 -21.42 3.90 -22.59
N THR A 47 -21.13 5.04 -22.01
CA THR A 47 -20.09 5.97 -22.49
C THR A 47 -19.10 6.25 -21.37
N ALA A 48 -17.87 6.60 -21.72
CA ALA A 48 -16.84 6.96 -20.76
C ALA A 48 -15.88 8.00 -21.33
N ASP A 49 -15.15 8.70 -20.43
CA ASP A 49 -14.09 9.61 -20.84
C ASP A 49 -12.90 8.82 -21.42
N GLU A 50 -12.63 7.63 -20.84
CA GLU A 50 -11.60 6.72 -21.30
C GLU A 50 -12.19 5.32 -21.52
N ILE A 51 -11.85 4.68 -22.64
CA ILE A 51 -12.23 3.29 -22.95
C ILE A 51 -10.95 2.48 -23.19
N ILE A 52 -10.77 1.41 -22.41
CA ILE A 52 -9.64 0.48 -22.48
C ILE A 52 -10.16 -0.88 -22.95
N THR A 53 -9.60 -1.43 -24.02
CA THR A 53 -9.95 -2.76 -24.52
C THR A 53 -8.80 -3.72 -24.31
N LEU A 54 -9.07 -4.84 -23.62
CA LEU A 54 -8.09 -5.81 -23.18
C LEU A 54 -8.47 -7.21 -23.69
N ASP A 55 -8.27 -7.45 -24.99
CA ASP A 55 -8.71 -8.67 -25.67
C ASP A 55 -7.86 -9.91 -25.32
N GLU A 56 -6.62 -9.72 -24.86
CA GLU A 56 -5.68 -10.80 -24.55
C GLU A 56 -5.20 -10.76 -23.09
N HIS A 57 -5.89 -10.04 -22.22
CA HIS A 57 -5.51 -9.86 -20.84
C HIS A 57 -6.53 -10.45 -19.88
N VAL A 58 -6.04 -10.83 -18.72
CA VAL A 58 -6.85 -11.11 -17.54
C VAL A 58 -6.89 -9.85 -16.68
N VAL A 59 -8.10 -9.38 -16.35
CA VAL A 59 -8.29 -8.29 -15.39
C VAL A 59 -8.68 -8.91 -14.04
N MET A 60 -8.02 -8.48 -12.99
CA MET A 60 -8.28 -8.94 -11.63
C MET A 60 -8.09 -7.80 -10.63
N PRO A 61 -8.63 -7.90 -9.40
CA PRO A 61 -8.31 -6.96 -8.34
C PRO A 61 -6.81 -6.87 -8.10
N GLY A 62 -6.31 -5.68 -7.78
CA GLY A 62 -4.91 -5.50 -7.42
C GLY A 62 -4.54 -6.31 -6.17
N LEU A 63 -3.29 -6.73 -6.11
CA LEU A 63 -2.77 -7.48 -4.97
C LEU A 63 -2.75 -6.60 -3.70
N ILE A 64 -2.92 -7.25 -2.55
CA ILE A 64 -2.86 -6.61 -1.23
C ILE A 64 -1.67 -7.17 -0.48
N ASN A 65 -0.71 -6.31 -0.15
CA ASN A 65 0.40 -6.65 0.72
C ASN A 65 -0.02 -6.39 2.18
N LEU A 66 -0.25 -7.45 2.94
CA LEU A 66 -0.75 -7.35 4.31
C LEU A 66 0.32 -7.05 5.35
N HIS A 67 1.60 -7.10 4.99
CA HIS A 67 2.70 -6.83 5.91
C HIS A 67 3.94 -6.38 5.15
N GLY A 68 4.50 -5.24 5.53
CA GLY A 68 5.73 -4.71 4.96
C GLY A 68 6.46 -3.75 5.90
N HIS A 69 7.70 -3.47 5.54
CA HIS A 69 8.58 -2.45 6.12
C HIS A 69 9.20 -1.70 4.94
N SER A 70 8.36 -0.96 4.20
CA SER A 70 8.71 -0.41 2.88
C SER A 70 9.97 0.44 2.88
N ALA A 71 10.21 1.21 3.94
CA ALA A 71 11.40 2.03 4.08
C ALA A 71 12.71 1.21 4.04
N MET A 72 12.68 -0.05 4.51
CA MET A 72 13.85 -0.94 4.50
C MET A 72 14.29 -1.35 3.08
N THR A 73 13.57 -0.96 2.04
CA THR A 73 14.02 -1.11 0.66
C THR A 73 15.41 -0.50 0.44
N LEU A 74 15.75 0.57 1.18
CA LEU A 74 17.09 1.18 1.14
C LEU A 74 18.18 0.34 1.83
N LEU A 75 17.79 -0.65 2.64
CA LEU A 75 18.73 -1.59 3.29
C LEU A 75 18.79 -2.94 2.57
N ARG A 76 18.22 -3.05 1.38
CA ARG A 76 18.23 -4.31 0.61
C ARG A 76 19.65 -4.78 0.32
N GLY A 77 19.92 -6.07 0.61
CA GLY A 77 21.23 -6.67 0.44
C GLY A 77 22.25 -6.29 1.54
N TYR A 78 21.81 -5.56 2.56
CA TYR A 78 22.66 -5.22 3.69
C TYR A 78 22.69 -6.37 4.70
N ALA A 79 23.87 -6.96 4.90
CA ALA A 79 24.11 -8.07 5.83
C ALA A 79 23.23 -9.32 5.55
N ASP A 80 23.22 -9.80 4.32
CA ASP A 80 22.53 -11.02 3.94
C ASP A 80 23.15 -12.27 4.59
N ASP A 81 22.38 -13.37 4.64
CA ASP A 81 22.79 -14.69 5.12
C ASP A 81 23.23 -14.74 6.59
N GLN A 82 22.66 -13.89 7.45
CA GLN A 82 22.91 -13.90 8.88
C GLN A 82 21.78 -14.60 9.65
N GLU A 83 22.10 -15.08 10.84
CA GLU A 83 21.12 -15.56 11.79
C GLU A 83 20.27 -14.37 12.29
N LEU A 84 18.95 -14.55 12.50
CA LEU A 84 18.02 -13.44 12.75
C LEU A 84 18.46 -12.46 13.84
N MET A 85 18.87 -12.97 15.01
CA MET A 85 19.23 -12.08 16.12
C MET A 85 20.58 -11.40 15.89
N ASP A 86 21.51 -12.06 15.22
CA ASP A 86 22.78 -11.47 14.81
C ASP A 86 22.55 -10.36 13.77
N TRP A 87 21.71 -10.65 12.77
CA TRP A 87 21.28 -9.69 11.74
C TRP A 87 20.65 -8.44 12.37
N LEU A 88 19.71 -8.61 13.31
CA LEU A 88 19.05 -7.50 13.98
C LEU A 88 20.03 -6.69 14.85
N GLN A 89 20.73 -7.33 15.79
CA GLN A 89 21.51 -6.65 16.83
C GLN A 89 22.80 -6.02 16.30
N ASN A 90 23.47 -6.71 15.38
CA ASN A 90 24.79 -6.30 14.92
C ASN A 90 24.78 -5.54 13.59
N HIS A 91 23.66 -5.58 12.86
CA HIS A 91 23.58 -4.96 11.54
C HIS A 91 22.39 -4.00 11.42
N ILE A 92 21.14 -4.47 11.52
CA ILE A 92 19.96 -3.65 11.19
C ILE A 92 19.73 -2.55 12.22
N TRP A 93 19.64 -2.86 13.51
CA TRP A 93 19.38 -1.82 14.52
C TRP A 93 20.50 -0.76 14.58
N PRO A 94 21.79 -1.10 14.46
CA PRO A 94 22.84 -0.07 14.30
C PRO A 94 22.69 0.77 13.05
N ALA A 95 22.31 0.18 11.91
CA ALA A 95 22.08 0.91 10.67
C ALA A 95 20.84 1.82 10.77
N GLU A 96 19.74 1.31 11.33
CA GLU A 96 18.53 2.09 11.61
C GLU A 96 18.83 3.27 12.55
N GLY A 97 19.51 3.01 13.66
CA GLY A 97 19.91 4.04 14.62
C GLY A 97 20.79 5.15 14.01
N LYS A 98 21.51 4.85 12.94
CA LYS A 98 22.40 5.79 12.26
C LYS A 98 21.75 6.55 11.11
N HIS A 99 20.86 5.91 10.37
CA HIS A 99 20.42 6.40 9.07
C HIS A 99 18.92 6.70 8.99
N VAL A 100 18.08 6.09 9.86
CA VAL A 100 16.64 6.25 9.76
C VAL A 100 16.20 7.58 10.35
N ASP A 101 15.65 8.40 9.48
CA ASP A 101 14.98 9.66 9.74
C ASP A 101 13.74 9.79 8.83
N ASP A 102 13.07 10.91 8.87
CA ASP A 102 11.86 11.17 8.04
C ASP A 102 12.15 11.04 6.54
N GLU A 103 13.26 11.59 6.06
CA GLU A 103 13.63 11.56 4.63
C GLU A 103 13.97 10.13 4.17
N PHE A 104 14.75 9.41 4.96
CA PHE A 104 15.04 7.99 4.70
C PHE A 104 13.75 7.16 4.58
N VAL A 105 12.82 7.34 5.52
CA VAL A 105 11.56 6.59 5.50
C VAL A 105 10.70 6.98 4.31
N PHE A 106 10.62 8.25 3.98
CA PHE A 106 9.89 8.73 2.82
C PHE A 106 10.43 8.16 1.51
N ASP A 107 11.73 8.28 1.26
CA ASP A 107 12.36 7.83 0.02
C ASP A 107 12.34 6.29 -0.11
N GLY A 108 12.66 5.58 0.96
CA GLY A 108 12.59 4.11 0.96
C GLY A 108 11.18 3.58 0.73
N SER A 109 10.18 4.21 1.35
CA SER A 109 8.78 3.86 1.13
C SER A 109 8.34 4.12 -0.32
N ARG A 110 8.74 5.24 -0.92
CA ARG A 110 8.47 5.54 -2.34
C ARG A 110 9.03 4.48 -3.27
N ILE A 111 10.27 4.05 -3.05
CA ILE A 111 10.91 2.99 -3.84
C ILE A 111 10.13 1.68 -3.68
N GLY A 112 9.84 1.27 -2.45
CA GLY A 112 9.08 0.06 -2.17
C GLY A 112 7.68 0.09 -2.81
N MET A 113 6.97 1.21 -2.71
CA MET A 113 5.65 1.39 -3.32
C MET A 113 5.71 1.38 -4.85
N ALA A 114 6.73 1.99 -5.45
CA ALA A 114 6.91 1.95 -6.90
C ALA A 114 7.13 0.52 -7.42
N GLU A 115 7.90 -0.30 -6.70
CA GLU A 115 8.08 -1.72 -7.02
C GLU A 115 6.78 -2.51 -6.85
N MET A 116 6.04 -2.27 -5.78
CA MET A 116 4.74 -2.88 -5.52
C MET A 116 3.72 -2.56 -6.62
N ILE A 117 3.61 -1.29 -7.02
CA ILE A 117 2.71 -0.87 -8.12
C ILE A 117 3.10 -1.59 -9.43
N ARG A 118 4.38 -1.64 -9.75
CA ARG A 118 4.87 -2.34 -10.95
C ARG A 118 4.61 -3.85 -10.93
N SER A 119 4.46 -4.45 -9.77
CA SER A 119 4.11 -5.87 -9.59
C SER A 119 2.60 -6.13 -9.39
N GLY A 120 1.76 -5.09 -9.48
CA GLY A 120 0.30 -5.20 -9.39
C GLY A 120 -0.26 -5.08 -7.98
N THR A 121 0.53 -4.70 -6.99
CA THR A 121 0.04 -4.41 -5.63
C THR A 121 -0.56 -3.01 -5.58
N THR A 122 -1.77 -2.89 -5.07
CA THR A 122 -2.53 -1.64 -4.98
C THR A 122 -2.81 -1.19 -3.55
N THR A 123 -2.57 -2.05 -2.59
CA THR A 123 -2.80 -1.79 -1.17
C THR A 123 -1.66 -2.39 -0.35
N ILE A 124 -1.13 -1.63 0.60
CA ILE A 124 -0.15 -2.13 1.57
C ILE A 124 -0.61 -1.87 2.99
N ASN A 125 -0.31 -2.81 3.89
CA ASN A 125 -0.27 -2.60 5.34
C ASN A 125 1.19 -2.56 5.76
N ASP A 126 1.73 -1.35 5.89
CA ASP A 126 3.12 -1.09 6.25
C ASP A 126 3.27 -0.83 7.74
N MET A 127 4.36 -1.24 8.33
CA MET A 127 4.70 -0.98 9.72
C MET A 127 6.15 -0.51 9.81
N TYR A 128 6.35 0.76 10.14
CA TYR A 128 7.70 1.31 10.33
C TYR A 128 7.64 2.54 11.24
N PHE A 129 8.75 3.25 11.40
CA PHE A 129 8.85 4.51 12.12
C PHE A 129 8.47 5.69 11.22
N TYR A 130 8.35 6.90 11.76
CA TYR A 130 8.00 8.12 10.99
C TYR A 130 6.75 7.91 10.13
N HIS A 131 5.64 7.60 10.78
CA HIS A 131 4.38 7.21 10.13
C HIS A 131 3.88 8.23 9.11
N SER A 132 4.08 9.54 9.39
CA SER A 132 3.74 10.62 8.46
C SER A 132 4.54 10.53 7.15
N ALA A 133 5.81 10.10 7.21
CA ALA A 133 6.63 9.89 6.02
C ALA A 133 6.09 8.73 5.14
N VAL A 134 5.67 7.62 5.77
CA VAL A 134 5.02 6.50 5.07
C VAL A 134 3.69 6.96 4.45
N ALA A 135 2.87 7.70 5.20
CA ALA A 135 1.60 8.23 4.71
C ALA A 135 1.80 9.17 3.50
N ARG A 136 2.77 10.08 3.59
CA ARG A 136 3.15 11.00 2.50
C ARG A 136 3.57 10.24 1.24
N ALA A 137 4.39 9.19 1.39
CA ALA A 137 4.79 8.33 0.28
C ALA A 137 3.57 7.62 -0.35
N GLY A 138 2.62 7.14 0.46
CA GLY A 138 1.37 6.55 0.00
C GLY A 138 0.51 7.54 -0.81
N VAL A 139 0.36 8.78 -0.34
CA VAL A 139 -0.36 9.83 -1.06
C VAL A 139 0.30 10.14 -2.40
N GLU A 140 1.63 10.35 -2.40
CA GLU A 140 2.38 10.71 -3.60
C GLU A 140 2.36 9.58 -4.66
N SER A 141 2.47 8.33 -4.22
CA SER A 141 2.41 7.17 -5.13
C SER A 141 0.99 6.80 -5.57
N GLY A 142 -0.05 7.36 -4.95
CA GLY A 142 -1.45 6.99 -5.19
C GLY A 142 -1.80 5.60 -4.65
N MET A 143 -0.98 5.02 -3.77
CA MET A 143 -1.20 3.69 -3.19
C MET A 143 -2.10 3.77 -1.95
N ARG A 144 -3.05 2.86 -1.86
CA ARG A 144 -3.86 2.70 -0.64
C ARG A 144 -2.99 2.11 0.48
N THR A 145 -2.74 2.91 1.54
CA THR A 145 -1.76 2.59 2.57
C THR A 145 -2.40 2.53 3.94
N PHE A 146 -2.32 1.37 4.56
CA PHE A 146 -2.55 1.20 5.98
C PHE A 146 -1.22 1.44 6.70
N VAL A 147 -1.16 2.50 7.47
CA VAL A 147 0.02 2.92 8.22
C VAL A 147 -0.05 2.30 9.61
N GLY A 148 0.69 1.22 9.81
CA GLY A 148 0.81 0.53 11.09
C GLY A 148 1.70 1.33 12.04
N CYS A 149 1.09 1.94 13.04
CA CYS A 149 1.80 2.69 14.06
C CYS A 149 2.56 1.75 14.97
N SER A 150 3.87 1.65 14.75
CA SER A 150 4.76 0.85 15.60
C SER A 150 4.71 1.32 17.04
N ILE A 151 4.60 0.39 17.98
CA ILE A 151 4.61 0.65 19.44
C ILE A 151 5.67 -0.24 20.05
N LEU A 152 6.67 0.38 20.69
CA LEU A 152 7.82 -0.28 21.33
C LEU A 152 8.06 0.29 22.72
N GLU A 153 8.58 -0.52 23.62
CA GLU A 153 9.00 -0.09 24.96
C GLU A 153 10.51 0.24 25.07
N PHE A 154 11.17 0.42 23.96
CA PHE A 154 12.57 0.85 23.92
C PHE A 154 12.79 2.03 22.95
N PRO A 155 13.85 2.84 23.18
CA PRO A 155 14.09 4.04 22.40
C PRO A 155 14.58 3.72 20.99
N THR A 156 14.08 4.52 20.02
CA THR A 156 14.61 4.61 18.66
C THR A 156 14.83 6.08 18.31
N ASN A 157 15.27 6.35 17.07
CA ASN A 157 15.36 7.74 16.58
C ASN A 157 13.99 8.43 16.51
N TYR A 158 12.91 7.66 16.47
CA TYR A 158 11.55 8.19 16.35
C TYR A 158 10.90 8.49 17.71
N ALA A 159 10.98 7.59 18.68
CA ALA A 159 10.35 7.75 20.00
C ALA A 159 11.11 6.98 21.09
N GLN A 160 10.88 7.34 22.36
CA GLN A 160 11.63 6.81 23.51
C GLN A 160 10.93 5.67 24.25
N ASN A 161 9.60 5.58 24.14
CA ASN A 161 8.77 4.60 24.85
C ASN A 161 7.38 4.50 24.17
N ALA A 162 6.57 3.52 24.57
CA ALA A 162 5.25 3.26 23.99
C ALA A 162 4.31 4.48 24.02
N ASP A 163 4.30 5.26 25.12
CA ASP A 163 3.45 6.45 25.24
C ASP A 163 3.82 7.51 24.21
N GLU A 164 5.10 7.70 23.96
CA GLU A 164 5.57 8.64 22.93
C GLU A 164 5.23 8.15 21.51
N TYR A 165 5.40 6.85 21.23
CA TYR A 165 4.98 6.25 19.95
C TYR A 165 3.50 6.49 19.69
N ILE A 166 2.64 6.22 20.66
CA ILE A 166 1.18 6.40 20.54
C ILE A 166 0.85 7.88 20.37
N SER A 167 1.47 8.75 21.16
CA SER A 167 1.21 10.20 21.10
C SER A 167 1.53 10.79 19.73
N LYS A 168 2.70 10.44 19.18
CA LYS A 168 3.11 10.86 17.83
C LYS A 168 2.19 10.29 16.76
N ALA A 169 1.89 8.99 16.82
CA ALA A 169 0.97 8.35 15.88
C ALA A 169 -0.41 8.99 15.84
N MET A 170 -0.95 9.37 17.01
CA MET A 170 -2.25 10.05 17.10
C MET A 170 -2.22 11.45 16.49
N ALA A 171 -1.13 12.20 16.67
CA ALA A 171 -0.96 13.51 16.06
C ALA A 171 -0.83 13.40 14.52
N GLU A 172 0.00 12.51 14.04
CA GLU A 172 0.20 12.26 12.61
C GLU A 172 -1.06 11.74 11.92
N ARG A 173 -1.84 10.88 12.59
CA ARG A 173 -3.14 10.43 12.09
C ARG A 173 -4.11 11.57 11.82
N GLU A 174 -4.13 12.62 12.65
CA GLU A 174 -5.01 13.78 12.46
C GLU A 174 -4.71 14.54 11.16
N GLU A 175 -3.44 14.58 10.74
CA GLU A 175 -3.01 15.22 9.49
C GLU A 175 -3.60 14.55 8.25
N TYR A 176 -3.86 13.24 8.33
CA TYR A 176 -4.36 12.42 7.21
C TYR A 176 -5.81 11.95 7.38
N ARG A 177 -6.54 12.49 8.38
CA ARG A 177 -7.91 12.03 8.74
C ARG A 177 -8.85 11.92 7.54
N ASP A 178 -8.82 12.89 6.65
CA ASP A 178 -9.74 12.99 5.51
C ASP A 178 -9.13 12.48 4.20
N ASN A 179 -7.93 11.90 4.25
CA ASN A 179 -7.30 11.38 3.05
C ASN A 179 -7.82 9.96 2.74
N PRO A 180 -8.46 9.73 1.58
CA PRO A 180 -9.12 8.47 1.26
C PRO A 180 -8.13 7.30 1.02
N LEU A 181 -6.85 7.59 0.80
CA LEU A 181 -5.82 6.58 0.57
C LEU A 181 -5.17 6.10 1.87
N ILE A 182 -5.25 6.87 2.96
CA ILE A 182 -4.47 6.63 4.17
C ILE A 182 -5.37 6.17 5.32
N THR A 183 -5.00 5.07 5.95
CA THR A 183 -5.65 4.55 7.15
C THR A 183 -4.58 4.22 8.19
N PHE A 184 -4.67 4.84 9.36
CA PHE A 184 -3.77 4.51 10.47
C PHE A 184 -4.30 3.32 11.27
N THR A 185 -3.40 2.40 11.60
CA THR A 185 -3.68 1.20 12.40
C THR A 185 -2.67 1.08 13.54
N LEU A 186 -3.00 0.34 14.59
CA LEU A 186 -2.06 0.06 15.68
C LEU A 186 -1.24 -1.19 15.32
N ALA A 187 0.06 -1.12 15.53
CA ALA A 187 0.99 -2.20 15.26
C ALA A 187 1.96 -2.39 16.45
N PRO A 188 1.49 -2.96 17.58
CA PRO A 188 2.38 -3.38 18.64
C PRO A 188 3.42 -4.34 18.06
N HIS A 189 4.72 -4.02 18.21
CA HIS A 189 5.77 -4.68 17.45
C HIS A 189 5.96 -6.14 17.85
N ALA A 190 6.00 -6.39 19.14
CA ALA A 190 6.26 -7.72 19.69
C ALA A 190 5.80 -7.83 21.15
N PRO A 191 5.69 -9.06 21.71
CA PRO A 191 5.28 -9.24 23.10
C PRO A 191 6.43 -8.97 24.11
N TYR A 192 7.53 -8.41 23.70
CA TYR A 192 8.69 -8.03 24.50
C TYR A 192 8.96 -6.54 24.43
#